data_a66c637327ddc90c503824aa49e1fa8b
#
_entry.id   a66c637327ddc90c503824aa49e1fa8b
#
_cell.length_a   1.000
_cell.length_b   1.000
_cell.length_c   1.000
_cell.angle_alpha   90.00
_cell.angle_beta   90.00
_cell.angle_gamma   90.00
#
_symmetry.space_group_name_H-M   'P 1'
#
loop_
_entity.id
_entity.type
_entity.pdbx_description
1 polymer ?
#
loop_
_entity_poly.entity_id
_entity_poly.type
_entity_poly.pdbx_seq_one_letter_code
_entity_poly.pdbx_strand_id
1 'polypeptide(L)'
;MTTSPTARPARPAPRPAAPTAARQIPVIADAAYLASLKKVTQYYIVTAFLALFVGIVVLGPLQALNYGGLNLYDVPLVRALVKSYYQGLSLHGVLNALVFTQFFISGWMLYVPVRDLGARINLKFAWFTYWMMTVGLLVAAVPLLTNNATLLYTFYPPMQGSPVFYIGAAVMVAASLLVALQVIFTWVGWKRAHPGRVTPVVAFMSVATWMMWILAALGLVGEALFVLIPWSLGWVRGVDPLLAKTLFWWTGHAIVYFWLLPAYISWYAFLPKQAGGRIVTEPLIRLTFVLFLLNGTPIGIHHQYADPNISTTWKVLHMFLTFLVVVPSLLTAFSVAASLEDAARARGGRGLFGWVISCPGAARSSRRRCWRWCPSSRAVRAAS
;
A
#
# COMPACT_ATOMS: atom_id res chain seq x y z
N MET A 1 -1.99 68.07 32.71
CA MET A 1 -1.37 66.81 33.22
C MET A 1 -1.63 65.68 32.20
N THR A 2 -0.65 65.45 31.38
CA THR A 2 -0.72 64.40 30.30
C THR A 2 0.02 63.21 30.83
N THR A 3 -0.71 62.12 31.10
CA THR A 3 -0.13 60.82 31.48
C THR A 3 0.40 60.07 30.24
N SER A 4 1.70 59.83 30.21
CA SER A 4 2.41 59.06 29.22
C SER A 4 2.03 57.57 29.33
N PRO A 5 1.77 56.84 28.24
CA PRO A 5 1.46 55.39 28.30
C PRO A 5 2.73 54.58 28.59
N THR A 6 2.68 53.80 29.67
CA THR A 6 3.74 52.87 30.06
C THR A 6 3.90 51.76 29.02
N ALA A 7 5.08 51.67 28.42
CA ALA A 7 5.44 50.62 27.49
C ALA A 7 5.37 49.23 28.16
N ARG A 8 4.61 48.29 27.56
CA ARG A 8 4.58 46.89 27.99
C ARG A 8 5.96 46.24 27.78
N PRO A 9 6.49 45.52 28.76
CA PRO A 9 7.76 44.83 28.59
C PRO A 9 7.67 43.78 27.46
N ALA A 10 8.68 43.79 26.60
CA ALA A 10 8.79 42.85 25.51
C ALA A 10 8.83 41.40 26.03
N ARG A 11 7.98 40.53 25.45
CA ARG A 11 8.01 39.09 25.75
C ARG A 11 9.40 38.56 25.43
N PRO A 12 10.03 37.78 26.35
CA PRO A 12 11.31 37.14 26.05
C PRO A 12 11.16 36.22 24.85
N ALA A 13 12.12 36.26 23.94
CA ALA A 13 12.18 35.39 22.75
C ALA A 13 12.12 33.91 23.19
N PRO A 14 11.35 33.07 22.52
CA PRO A 14 11.29 31.67 22.86
C PRO A 14 12.70 31.04 22.76
N ARG A 15 13.12 30.42 23.86
CA ARG A 15 14.39 29.65 23.87
C ARG A 15 14.39 28.66 22.70
N PRO A 16 15.47 28.60 21.91
CA PRO A 16 15.59 27.59 20.89
C PRO A 16 15.44 26.22 21.56
N ALA A 17 14.48 25.42 21.09
CA ALA A 17 14.29 24.06 21.56
C ALA A 17 15.61 23.32 21.42
N ALA A 18 16.09 22.72 22.51
CA ALA A 18 17.29 21.89 22.49
C ALA A 18 17.19 20.89 21.34
N PRO A 19 18.24 20.72 20.53
CA PRO A 19 18.21 19.78 19.43
C PRO A 19 17.88 18.41 20.02
N THR A 20 16.67 17.91 19.71
CA THR A 20 16.28 16.54 20.03
C THR A 20 17.32 15.65 19.41
N ALA A 21 18.08 14.92 20.23
CA ALA A 21 19.14 14.03 19.78
C ALA A 21 18.63 13.24 18.56
N ALA A 22 19.29 13.41 17.44
CA ALA A 22 18.93 12.73 16.19
C ALA A 22 18.84 11.24 16.53
N ARG A 23 17.63 10.70 16.43
CA ARG A 23 17.34 9.29 16.77
C ARG A 23 18.20 8.45 15.85
N GLN A 24 19.31 7.91 16.39
CA GLN A 24 20.17 7.00 15.63
C GLN A 24 19.32 5.79 15.26
N ILE A 25 19.09 5.60 13.96
CA ILE A 25 18.45 4.39 13.43
C ILE A 25 19.37 3.23 13.85
N PRO A 26 18.85 2.19 14.53
CA PRO A 26 19.66 1.05 14.88
C PRO A 26 20.27 0.46 13.60
N VAL A 27 21.56 0.48 13.46
CA VAL A 27 22.25 -0.03 12.28
C VAL A 27 22.42 -1.53 12.46
N ILE A 28 21.89 -2.32 11.53
CA ILE A 28 22.26 -3.73 11.43
C ILE A 28 23.72 -3.75 10.97
N ALA A 29 24.64 -4.00 11.91
CA ALA A 29 26.09 -3.93 11.65
C ALA A 29 26.59 -5.06 10.72
N ASP A 30 25.85 -6.16 10.61
CA ASP A 30 26.21 -7.31 9.78
C ASP A 30 25.87 -7.05 8.31
N ALA A 31 26.90 -6.67 7.54
CA ALA A 31 26.78 -6.38 6.13
C ALA A 31 26.33 -7.60 5.28
N ALA A 32 26.77 -8.80 5.64
CA ALA A 32 26.39 -10.03 4.93
C ALA A 32 24.91 -10.36 5.13
N TYR A 33 24.42 -10.23 6.38
CA TYR A 33 23.01 -10.37 6.67
C TYR A 33 22.16 -9.34 5.90
N LEU A 34 22.58 -8.07 5.92
CA LEU A 34 21.87 -7.01 5.23
C LEU A 34 21.84 -7.22 3.70
N ALA A 35 22.94 -7.70 3.12
CA ALA A 35 22.99 -8.07 1.70
C ALA A 35 22.00 -9.20 1.38
N SER A 36 21.93 -10.22 2.23
CA SER A 36 20.99 -11.35 2.07
C SER A 36 19.53 -10.91 2.23
N LEU A 37 19.24 -10.02 3.19
CA LEU A 37 17.91 -9.44 3.36
C LEU A 37 17.51 -8.61 2.14
N LYS A 38 18.41 -7.78 1.62
CA LYS A 38 18.18 -7.02 0.38
C LYS A 38 17.93 -7.95 -0.80
N LYS A 39 18.67 -9.04 -0.91
CA LYS A 39 18.53 -9.99 -2.01
C LYS A 39 17.13 -10.61 -2.04
N VAL A 40 16.61 -11.16 -0.93
CA VAL A 40 15.26 -11.72 -0.91
C VAL A 40 14.20 -10.66 -1.21
N THR A 41 14.36 -9.43 -0.68
CA THR A 41 13.48 -8.29 -1.00
C THR A 41 13.48 -7.96 -2.49
N GLN A 42 14.66 -7.94 -3.12
CA GLN A 42 14.78 -7.70 -4.56
C GLN A 42 14.05 -8.75 -5.40
N TYR A 43 14.10 -10.02 -5.02
CA TYR A 43 13.35 -11.08 -5.70
C TYR A 43 11.85 -10.82 -5.67
N TYR A 44 11.29 -10.46 -4.51
CA TYR A 44 9.89 -10.05 -4.40
C TYR A 44 9.55 -8.87 -5.32
N ILE A 45 10.38 -7.82 -5.30
CA ILE A 45 10.13 -6.58 -6.05
C ILE A 45 10.27 -6.82 -7.56
N VAL A 46 11.27 -7.60 -8.00
CA VAL A 46 11.45 -7.92 -9.43
C VAL A 46 10.27 -8.74 -9.94
N THR A 47 9.83 -9.77 -9.19
CA THR A 47 8.64 -10.55 -9.55
C THR A 47 7.40 -9.65 -9.66
N ALA A 48 7.21 -8.72 -8.71
CA ALA A 48 6.13 -7.77 -8.75
C ALA A 48 6.16 -6.90 -10.03
N PHE A 49 7.31 -6.32 -10.35
CA PHE A 49 7.42 -5.47 -11.55
C PHE A 49 7.28 -6.25 -12.86
N LEU A 50 7.71 -7.51 -12.91
CA LEU A 50 7.45 -8.37 -14.07
C LEU A 50 5.95 -8.59 -14.26
N ALA A 51 5.22 -8.88 -13.17
CA ALA A 51 3.76 -9.02 -13.22
C ALA A 51 3.08 -7.72 -13.65
N LEU A 52 3.51 -6.57 -13.10
CA LEU A 52 3.00 -5.25 -13.46
C LEU A 52 3.25 -4.93 -14.94
N PHE A 53 4.46 -5.22 -15.44
CA PHE A 53 4.81 -4.99 -16.83
C PHE A 53 3.90 -5.79 -17.77
N VAL A 54 3.75 -7.08 -17.54
CA VAL A 54 2.87 -7.93 -18.35
C VAL A 54 1.41 -7.46 -18.21
N GLY A 55 0.96 -7.21 -17.00
CA GLY A 55 -0.41 -6.80 -16.72
C GLY A 55 -0.78 -5.46 -17.35
N ILE A 56 0.04 -4.42 -17.17
CA ILE A 56 -0.27 -3.05 -17.64
C ILE A 56 0.22 -2.82 -19.06
N VAL A 57 1.51 -3.12 -19.36
CA VAL A 57 2.10 -2.70 -20.64
C VAL A 57 1.67 -3.59 -21.79
N VAL A 58 1.45 -4.88 -21.52
CA VAL A 58 1.05 -5.86 -22.57
C VAL A 58 -0.47 -6.02 -22.60
N LEU A 59 -1.07 -6.43 -21.48
CA LEU A 59 -2.50 -6.76 -21.44
C LEU A 59 -3.40 -5.52 -21.33
N GLY A 60 -2.96 -4.43 -20.68
CA GLY A 60 -3.75 -3.22 -20.55
C GLY A 60 -4.18 -2.61 -21.89
N PRO A 61 -3.27 -2.31 -22.82
CA PRO A 61 -3.61 -1.82 -24.15
C PRO A 61 -4.50 -2.78 -24.92
N LEU A 62 -4.25 -4.10 -24.83
CA LEU A 62 -5.09 -5.13 -25.48
C LEU A 62 -6.55 -5.01 -25.02
N GLN A 63 -6.80 -4.87 -23.71
CA GLN A 63 -8.14 -4.70 -23.17
C GLN A 63 -8.78 -3.37 -23.60
N ALA A 64 -8.00 -2.27 -23.48
CA ALA A 64 -8.48 -0.93 -23.81
C ALA A 64 -8.86 -0.80 -25.30
N LEU A 65 -8.05 -1.33 -26.21
CA LEU A 65 -8.30 -1.30 -27.64
C LEU A 65 -9.52 -2.15 -28.01
N ASN A 66 -9.65 -3.33 -27.43
CA ASN A 66 -10.83 -4.17 -27.64
C ASN A 66 -12.12 -3.47 -27.16
N TYR A 67 -12.08 -2.87 -25.96
CA TYR A 67 -13.20 -2.09 -25.44
C TYR A 67 -13.54 -0.88 -26.32
N GLY A 68 -12.52 -0.25 -26.91
CA GLY A 68 -12.68 0.84 -27.88
C GLY A 68 -13.15 0.43 -29.27
N GLY A 69 -13.46 -0.84 -29.49
CA GLY A 69 -14.00 -1.36 -30.75
C GLY A 69 -12.96 -1.95 -31.71
N LEU A 70 -11.66 -1.97 -31.35
CA LEU A 70 -10.63 -2.62 -32.13
C LEU A 70 -10.37 -4.04 -31.59
N ASN A 71 -11.01 -5.03 -32.20
CA ASN A 71 -10.90 -6.41 -31.75
C ASN A 71 -9.55 -7.05 -32.16
N LEU A 72 -8.57 -6.96 -31.28
CA LEU A 72 -7.26 -7.58 -31.51
C LEU A 72 -7.24 -9.09 -31.23
N TYR A 73 -8.29 -9.65 -30.61
CA TYR A 73 -8.38 -11.10 -30.35
C TYR A 73 -8.59 -11.93 -31.62
N ASP A 74 -8.95 -11.29 -32.73
CA ASP A 74 -9.02 -11.95 -34.06
C ASP A 74 -7.67 -12.01 -34.75
N VAL A 75 -6.63 -11.31 -34.26
CA VAL A 75 -5.27 -11.40 -34.77
C VAL A 75 -4.66 -12.75 -34.36
N PRO A 76 -4.16 -13.58 -35.30
CA PRO A 76 -3.69 -14.93 -35.01
C PRO A 76 -2.64 -15.01 -33.90
N LEU A 77 -1.68 -14.09 -33.88
CA LEU A 77 -0.63 -14.03 -32.84
C LEU A 77 -1.21 -13.75 -31.45
N VAL A 78 -2.15 -12.82 -31.35
CA VAL A 78 -2.82 -12.50 -30.06
C VAL A 78 -3.65 -13.69 -29.60
N ARG A 79 -4.43 -14.30 -30.53
CA ARG A 79 -5.30 -15.43 -30.23
C ARG A 79 -4.52 -16.68 -29.81
N ALA A 80 -3.30 -16.85 -30.28
CA ALA A 80 -2.41 -17.95 -29.87
C ALA A 80 -2.00 -17.82 -28.39
N LEU A 81 -1.90 -16.59 -27.86
CA LEU A 81 -1.47 -16.30 -26.49
C LEU A 81 -2.65 -16.07 -25.54
N VAL A 82 -3.67 -15.34 -26.00
CA VAL A 82 -4.87 -14.96 -25.23
C VAL A 82 -6.09 -15.19 -26.13
N LYS A 83 -6.92 -16.17 -25.76
CA LYS A 83 -8.02 -16.67 -26.63
C LYS A 83 -9.27 -15.80 -26.64
N SER A 84 -9.47 -14.99 -25.58
CA SER A 84 -10.67 -14.17 -25.43
C SER A 84 -10.42 -12.91 -24.61
N TYR A 85 -11.32 -11.93 -24.79
CA TYR A 85 -11.34 -10.71 -23.97
C TYR A 85 -11.38 -11.03 -22.47
N TYR A 86 -12.23 -11.95 -22.04
CA TYR A 86 -12.37 -12.29 -20.62
C TYR A 86 -11.14 -12.99 -20.05
N GLN A 87 -10.45 -13.81 -20.83
CA GLN A 87 -9.15 -14.35 -20.42
C GLN A 87 -8.13 -13.24 -20.24
N GLY A 88 -8.02 -12.33 -21.21
CA GLY A 88 -7.12 -11.18 -21.11
C GLY A 88 -7.45 -10.27 -19.95
N LEU A 89 -8.72 -10.01 -19.70
CA LEU A 89 -9.18 -9.19 -18.58
C LEU A 89 -8.90 -9.85 -17.22
N SER A 90 -9.05 -11.17 -17.11
CA SER A 90 -8.70 -11.93 -15.91
C SER A 90 -7.20 -11.90 -15.65
N LEU A 91 -6.38 -12.12 -16.68
CA LEU A 91 -4.92 -12.00 -16.58
C LEU A 91 -4.50 -10.58 -16.18
N HIS A 92 -5.04 -9.56 -16.84
CA HIS A 92 -4.78 -8.15 -16.52
C HIS A 92 -5.12 -7.83 -15.07
N GLY A 93 -6.31 -8.18 -14.61
CA GLY A 93 -6.77 -7.91 -13.26
C GLY A 93 -6.00 -8.67 -12.19
N VAL A 94 -5.78 -9.98 -12.38
CA VAL A 94 -5.04 -10.81 -11.41
C VAL A 94 -3.59 -10.39 -11.29
N LEU A 95 -2.90 -10.12 -12.41
CA LEU A 95 -1.50 -9.69 -12.39
C LEU A 95 -1.31 -8.34 -11.69
N ASN A 96 -2.23 -7.40 -11.90
CA ASN A 96 -2.11 -6.06 -11.33
C ASN A 96 -2.64 -5.99 -9.90
N ALA A 97 -3.87 -6.44 -9.66
CA ALA A 97 -4.53 -6.29 -8.37
C ALA A 97 -4.01 -7.26 -7.30
N LEU A 98 -3.63 -8.49 -7.70
CA LEU A 98 -3.18 -9.50 -6.75
C LEU A 98 -1.67 -9.74 -6.82
N VAL A 99 -1.12 -10.13 -7.97
CA VAL A 99 0.28 -10.56 -8.02
C VAL A 99 1.23 -9.41 -7.75
N PHE A 100 1.12 -8.31 -8.51
CA PHE A 100 1.99 -7.15 -8.30
C PHE A 100 1.93 -6.65 -6.85
N THR A 101 0.73 -6.43 -6.33
CA THR A 101 0.57 -5.84 -5.01
C THR A 101 1.05 -6.78 -3.90
N GLN A 102 0.73 -8.07 -3.97
CA GLN A 102 1.15 -9.03 -2.96
C GLN A 102 2.67 -9.20 -2.92
N PHE A 103 3.33 -9.34 -4.06
CA PHE A 103 4.78 -9.46 -4.10
C PHE A 103 5.47 -8.15 -3.70
N PHE A 104 5.05 -7.02 -4.26
CA PHE A 104 5.67 -5.73 -3.94
C PHE A 104 5.58 -5.40 -2.46
N ILE A 105 4.38 -5.50 -1.89
CA ILE A 105 4.12 -5.16 -0.49
C ILE A 105 4.83 -6.15 0.43
N SER A 106 4.79 -7.46 0.13
CA SER A 106 5.48 -8.47 0.94
C SER A 106 6.98 -8.20 1.00
N GLY A 107 7.63 -7.92 -0.13
CA GLY A 107 9.05 -7.60 -0.15
C GLY A 107 9.39 -6.29 0.56
N TRP A 108 8.64 -5.23 0.28
CA TRP A 108 8.82 -3.91 0.87
C TRP A 108 8.59 -3.92 2.38
N MET A 109 7.47 -4.48 2.81
CA MET A 109 7.04 -4.52 4.20
C MET A 109 7.73 -5.61 5.03
N LEU A 110 8.50 -6.51 4.40
CA LEU A 110 9.46 -7.38 5.07
C LEU A 110 10.72 -6.59 5.45
N TYR A 111 11.24 -5.78 4.53
CA TYR A 111 12.51 -5.07 4.68
C TYR A 111 12.45 -3.87 5.61
N VAL A 112 11.46 -2.98 5.38
CA VAL A 112 11.42 -1.66 6.01
C VAL A 112 11.26 -1.71 7.54
N PRO A 113 10.31 -2.48 8.12
CA PRO A 113 10.16 -2.54 9.57
C PRO A 113 11.35 -3.23 10.26
N VAL A 114 11.92 -4.25 9.64
CA VAL A 114 13.09 -4.96 10.17
C VAL A 114 14.30 -4.04 10.28
N ARG A 115 14.51 -3.23 9.25
CA ARG A 115 15.57 -2.22 9.25
C ARG A 115 15.31 -1.11 10.29
N ASP A 116 14.09 -0.63 10.42
CA ASP A 116 13.72 0.44 11.37
C ASP A 116 13.83 -0.03 12.83
N LEU A 117 13.54 -1.30 13.09
CA LEU A 117 13.73 -1.93 14.39
C LEU A 117 15.22 -2.23 14.69
N GLY A 118 16.08 -2.34 13.68
CA GLY A 118 17.41 -2.90 13.83
C GLY A 118 17.40 -4.38 14.24
N ALA A 119 16.31 -5.07 13.96
CA ALA A 119 16.10 -6.47 14.33
C ALA A 119 16.51 -7.42 13.20
N ARG A 120 16.59 -8.73 13.53
CA ARG A 120 16.86 -9.76 12.53
C ARG A 120 15.65 -10.68 12.38
N ILE A 121 15.34 -11.04 11.14
CA ILE A 121 14.38 -12.09 10.81
C ILE A 121 15.10 -13.38 10.43
N ASN A 122 14.35 -14.47 10.39
CA ASN A 122 14.85 -15.72 9.84
C ASN A 122 14.88 -15.64 8.30
N LEU A 123 16.06 -15.50 7.71
CA LEU A 123 16.22 -15.38 6.25
C LEU A 123 15.82 -16.66 5.50
N LYS A 124 15.99 -17.83 6.09
CA LYS A 124 15.53 -19.11 5.47
C LYS A 124 14.01 -19.11 5.35
N PHE A 125 13.31 -18.62 6.38
CA PHE A 125 11.86 -18.49 6.35
C PHE A 125 11.40 -17.41 5.36
N ALA A 126 12.13 -16.28 5.24
CA ALA A 126 11.84 -15.25 4.25
C ALA A 126 11.97 -15.78 2.80
N TRP A 127 12.98 -16.62 2.52
CA TRP A 127 13.10 -17.32 1.24
C TRP A 127 12.01 -18.36 1.04
N PHE A 128 11.65 -19.11 2.07
CA PHE A 128 10.54 -20.07 2.01
C PHE A 128 9.22 -19.37 1.61
N THR A 129 8.89 -18.25 2.24
CA THR A 129 7.67 -17.50 1.92
C THR A 129 7.70 -16.91 0.50
N TYR A 130 8.85 -16.45 0.02
CA TYR A 130 9.02 -16.03 -1.37
C TYR A 130 8.72 -17.17 -2.35
N TRP A 131 9.35 -18.33 -2.14
CA TRP A 131 9.15 -19.47 -3.03
C TRP A 131 7.74 -20.04 -2.93
N MET A 132 7.15 -20.09 -1.76
CA MET A 132 5.76 -20.49 -1.57
C MET A 132 4.81 -19.57 -2.34
N MET A 133 5.01 -18.26 -2.28
CA MET A 133 4.22 -17.28 -3.04
C MET A 133 4.42 -17.45 -4.55
N THR A 134 5.65 -17.70 -4.99
CA THR A 134 5.98 -17.94 -6.40
C THR A 134 5.35 -19.23 -6.92
N VAL A 135 5.40 -20.31 -6.14
CA VAL A 135 4.72 -21.56 -6.49
C VAL A 135 3.20 -21.34 -6.59
N GLY A 136 2.59 -20.65 -5.64
CA GLY A 136 1.18 -20.29 -5.68
C GLY A 136 0.81 -19.52 -6.96
N LEU A 137 1.63 -18.53 -7.33
CA LEU A 137 1.49 -17.78 -8.58
C LEU A 137 1.55 -18.70 -9.81
N LEU A 138 2.57 -19.55 -9.90
CA LEU A 138 2.74 -20.44 -11.06
C LEU A 138 1.59 -21.43 -11.19
N VAL A 139 1.12 -21.99 -10.05
CA VAL A 139 -0.04 -22.90 -10.03
C VAL A 139 -1.30 -22.15 -10.50
N ALA A 140 -1.57 -20.95 -10.00
CA ALA A 140 -2.72 -20.15 -10.44
C ALA A 140 -2.63 -19.68 -11.90
N ALA A 141 -1.41 -19.47 -12.41
CA ALA A 141 -1.18 -19.01 -13.77
C ALA A 141 -1.57 -20.07 -14.83
N VAL A 142 -1.42 -21.37 -14.53
CA VAL A 142 -1.74 -22.44 -15.48
C VAL A 142 -3.19 -22.36 -15.99
N PRO A 143 -4.22 -22.33 -15.13
CA PRO A 143 -5.60 -22.22 -15.60
C PRO A 143 -5.91 -20.90 -16.31
N LEU A 144 -5.29 -19.79 -15.90
CA LEU A 144 -5.44 -18.49 -16.56
C LEU A 144 -4.88 -18.54 -18.00
N LEU A 145 -3.69 -19.10 -18.17
CA LEU A 145 -3.02 -19.20 -19.48
C LEU A 145 -3.69 -20.21 -20.40
N THR A 146 -4.26 -21.27 -19.85
CA THR A 146 -5.00 -22.29 -20.62
C THR A 146 -6.47 -21.96 -20.86
N ASN A 147 -6.92 -20.76 -20.45
CA ASN A 147 -8.31 -20.30 -20.57
C ASN A 147 -9.32 -21.15 -19.76
N ASN A 148 -8.88 -21.72 -18.64
CA ASN A 148 -9.71 -22.49 -17.70
C ASN A 148 -10.03 -21.70 -16.41
N ALA A 149 -9.80 -20.39 -16.39
CA ALA A 149 -10.08 -19.49 -15.28
C ALA A 149 -10.36 -18.07 -15.81
N THR A 150 -11.51 -17.87 -16.45
CA THR A 150 -11.96 -16.56 -16.93
C THR A 150 -12.85 -15.88 -15.92
N LEU A 151 -12.29 -15.59 -14.75
CA LEU A 151 -13.02 -15.26 -13.51
C LEU A 151 -13.03 -13.76 -13.18
N LEU A 152 -12.31 -12.94 -13.96
CA LEU A 152 -11.93 -11.58 -13.59
C LEU A 152 -11.02 -11.59 -12.33
N TYR A 153 -10.74 -10.43 -11.77
CA TYR A 153 -9.93 -10.32 -10.54
C TYR A 153 -10.74 -10.58 -9.26
N THR A 154 -12.06 -10.57 -9.35
CA THR A 154 -12.97 -10.76 -8.22
C THR A 154 -13.31 -12.23 -7.97
N PHE A 155 -13.15 -13.07 -8.96
CA PHE A 155 -13.30 -14.53 -9.00
C PHE A 155 -14.44 -15.16 -8.18
N TYR A 156 -15.46 -14.40 -7.82
CA TYR A 156 -16.65 -14.94 -7.15
C TYR A 156 -17.73 -15.39 -8.15
N PRO A 157 -18.67 -16.28 -7.72
CA PRO A 157 -19.79 -16.73 -8.53
C PRO A 157 -20.61 -15.58 -9.14
N PRO A 158 -21.24 -15.78 -10.33
CA PRO A 158 -21.48 -17.08 -10.96
C PRO A 158 -20.33 -17.62 -11.83
N MET A 159 -19.23 -16.88 -12.01
CA MET A 159 -18.10 -17.36 -12.79
C MET A 159 -17.31 -18.40 -12.00
N GLN A 160 -17.01 -19.52 -12.63
CA GLN A 160 -16.28 -20.64 -12.04
C GLN A 160 -15.02 -20.91 -12.85
N GLY A 161 -13.91 -21.14 -12.14
CA GLY A 161 -12.67 -21.58 -12.75
C GLY A 161 -12.20 -22.93 -12.24
N SER A 162 -11.10 -23.38 -12.79
CA SER A 162 -10.43 -24.59 -12.33
C SER A 162 -10.06 -24.50 -10.84
N PRO A 163 -10.22 -25.57 -10.05
CA PRO A 163 -9.78 -25.61 -8.66
C PRO A 163 -8.30 -25.30 -8.49
N VAL A 164 -7.48 -25.58 -9.50
CA VAL A 164 -6.04 -25.28 -9.51
C VAL A 164 -5.79 -23.77 -9.38
N PHE A 165 -6.64 -22.93 -10.00
CA PHE A 165 -6.55 -21.47 -9.83
C PHE A 165 -6.75 -21.06 -8.36
N TYR A 166 -7.85 -21.52 -7.76
CA TYR A 166 -8.20 -21.15 -6.38
C TYR A 166 -7.17 -21.66 -5.37
N ILE A 167 -6.66 -22.86 -5.56
CA ILE A 167 -5.59 -23.43 -4.71
C ILE A 167 -4.32 -22.61 -4.85
N GLY A 168 -3.90 -22.28 -6.07
CA GLY A 168 -2.71 -21.45 -6.28
C GLY A 168 -2.84 -20.06 -5.67
N ALA A 169 -4.00 -19.41 -5.83
CA ALA A 169 -4.29 -18.11 -5.21
C ALA A 169 -4.30 -18.20 -3.68
N ALA A 170 -4.90 -19.25 -3.10
CA ALA A 170 -4.90 -19.49 -1.66
C ALA A 170 -3.48 -19.69 -1.10
N VAL A 171 -2.62 -20.44 -1.81
CA VAL A 171 -1.21 -20.61 -1.42
C VAL A 171 -0.45 -19.29 -1.45
N MET A 172 -0.70 -18.44 -2.45
CA MET A 172 -0.08 -17.11 -2.55
C MET A 172 -0.51 -16.21 -1.38
N VAL A 173 -1.80 -16.19 -1.04
CA VAL A 173 -2.32 -15.42 0.10
C VAL A 173 -1.75 -15.96 1.42
N ALA A 174 -1.72 -17.28 1.61
CA ALA A 174 -1.14 -17.90 2.80
C ALA A 174 0.35 -17.51 2.97
N ALA A 175 1.13 -17.48 1.88
CA ALA A 175 2.51 -17.04 1.92
C ALA A 175 2.63 -15.57 2.41
N SER A 176 1.76 -14.67 1.97
CA SER A 176 1.74 -13.27 2.43
C SER A 176 1.37 -13.15 3.91
N LEU A 177 0.46 -13.98 4.41
CA LEU A 177 0.13 -14.06 5.83
C LEU A 177 1.31 -14.55 6.67
N LEU A 178 2.09 -15.51 6.17
CA LEU A 178 3.32 -15.94 6.82
C LEU A 178 4.38 -14.84 6.88
N VAL A 179 4.49 -14.00 5.84
CA VAL A 179 5.34 -12.78 5.89
C VAL A 179 4.85 -11.83 6.96
N ALA A 180 3.53 -11.58 7.04
CA ALA A 180 2.93 -10.74 8.07
C ALA A 180 3.28 -11.23 9.48
N LEU A 181 3.07 -12.53 9.74
CA LEU A 181 3.38 -13.16 11.02
C LEU A 181 4.88 -13.05 11.36
N GLN A 182 5.77 -13.26 10.39
CA GLN A 182 7.21 -13.13 10.61
C GLN A 182 7.59 -11.72 11.08
N VAL A 183 7.01 -10.68 10.46
CA VAL A 183 7.26 -9.27 10.83
C VAL A 183 6.67 -8.98 12.22
N ILE A 184 5.45 -9.43 12.50
CA ILE A 184 4.79 -9.21 13.79
C ILE A 184 5.57 -9.92 14.92
N PHE A 185 5.96 -11.17 14.74
CA PHE A 185 6.76 -11.88 15.75
C PHE A 185 8.13 -11.25 15.97
N THR A 186 8.75 -10.72 14.91
CA THR A 186 10.00 -9.96 15.03
C THR A 186 9.78 -8.69 15.86
N TRP A 187 8.70 -7.97 15.64
CA TRP A 187 8.33 -6.80 16.44
C TRP A 187 8.02 -7.17 17.90
N VAL A 188 7.28 -8.25 18.15
CA VAL A 188 6.98 -8.75 19.52
C VAL A 188 8.28 -9.12 20.24
N GLY A 189 9.20 -9.82 19.57
CA GLY A 189 10.52 -10.13 20.11
C GLY A 189 11.32 -8.86 20.44
N TRP A 190 11.31 -7.88 19.55
CA TRP A 190 11.94 -6.59 19.77
C TRP A 190 11.34 -5.86 20.99
N LYS A 191 10.01 -5.86 21.14
CA LYS A 191 9.32 -5.25 22.29
C LYS A 191 9.70 -5.93 23.60
N ARG A 192 9.83 -7.24 23.63
CA ARG A 192 10.27 -8.01 24.81
C ARG A 192 11.72 -7.69 25.18
N ALA A 193 12.58 -7.54 24.19
CA ALA A 193 13.99 -7.18 24.39
C ALA A 193 14.22 -5.71 24.78
N HIS A 194 13.21 -4.83 24.56
CA HIS A 194 13.30 -3.40 24.84
C HIS A 194 12.06 -2.92 25.63
N PRO A 195 11.88 -3.36 26.88
CA PRO A 195 10.73 -2.95 27.70
C PRO A 195 10.70 -1.44 27.87
N GLY A 196 9.52 -0.84 27.84
CA GLY A 196 9.31 0.60 27.96
C GLY A 196 9.69 1.44 26.72
N ARG A 197 10.43 0.90 25.76
CA ARG A 197 10.75 1.63 24.52
C ARG A 197 9.55 1.74 23.58
N VAL A 198 9.36 2.93 23.03
CA VAL A 198 8.35 3.18 22.00
C VAL A 198 8.82 2.57 20.68
N THR A 199 7.95 1.83 20.02
CA THR A 199 8.25 1.24 18.69
C THR A 199 8.62 2.36 17.70
N PRO A 200 9.69 2.24 16.91
CA PRO A 200 9.99 3.15 15.81
C PRO A 200 8.79 3.36 14.91
N VAL A 201 8.60 4.61 14.43
CA VAL A 201 7.33 4.98 13.77
C VAL A 201 7.08 4.20 12.49
N VAL A 202 8.11 3.94 11.69
CA VAL A 202 7.99 3.18 10.43
C VAL A 202 7.65 1.73 10.72
N ALA A 203 8.29 1.12 11.71
CA ALA A 203 7.96 -0.22 12.17
C ALA A 203 6.53 -0.31 12.73
N PHE A 204 6.09 0.69 13.51
CA PHE A 204 4.71 0.75 14.02
C PHE A 204 3.68 0.79 12.89
N MET A 205 3.86 1.68 11.91
CA MET A 205 2.99 1.79 10.74
C MET A 205 2.93 0.46 9.96
N SER A 206 4.09 -0.16 9.79
CA SER A 206 4.21 -1.45 9.09
C SER A 206 3.48 -2.58 9.81
N VAL A 207 3.62 -2.67 11.12
CA VAL A 207 2.91 -3.69 11.94
C VAL A 207 1.41 -3.47 11.89
N ALA A 208 0.93 -2.22 12.01
CA ALA A 208 -0.49 -1.90 11.89
C ALA A 208 -1.04 -2.30 10.51
N THR A 209 -0.29 -2.06 9.44
CA THR A 209 -0.66 -2.48 8.07
C THR A 209 -0.72 -4.00 7.93
N TRP A 210 0.23 -4.75 8.50
CA TRP A 210 0.17 -6.21 8.51
C TRP A 210 -0.98 -6.77 9.35
N MET A 211 -1.31 -6.15 10.48
CA MET A 211 -2.50 -6.51 11.28
C MET A 211 -3.77 -6.32 10.46
N MET A 212 -3.89 -5.18 9.75
CA MET A 212 -5.01 -4.94 8.83
C MET A 212 -5.10 -6.03 7.76
N TRP A 213 -3.98 -6.42 7.13
CA TRP A 213 -3.98 -7.47 6.12
C TRP A 213 -4.47 -8.81 6.67
N ILE A 214 -4.01 -9.20 7.86
CA ILE A 214 -4.47 -10.45 8.50
C ILE A 214 -6.00 -10.42 8.70
N LEU A 215 -6.55 -9.33 9.22
CA LEU A 215 -7.99 -9.20 9.43
C LEU A 215 -8.75 -9.15 8.10
N ALA A 216 -8.23 -8.43 7.12
CA ALA A 216 -8.81 -8.35 5.79
C ALA A 216 -8.85 -9.71 5.09
N ALA A 217 -7.76 -10.47 5.16
CA ALA A 217 -7.64 -11.75 4.48
C ALA A 217 -8.61 -12.83 5.00
N LEU A 218 -9.22 -12.66 6.17
CA LEU A 218 -10.18 -13.64 6.73
C LEU A 218 -11.36 -13.88 5.79
N GLY A 219 -11.87 -12.83 5.14
CA GLY A 219 -12.96 -12.97 4.17
C GLY A 219 -12.54 -13.82 2.96
N LEU A 220 -11.40 -13.50 2.37
CA LEU A 220 -10.88 -14.23 1.20
C LEU A 220 -10.49 -15.67 1.54
N VAL A 221 -9.89 -15.90 2.70
CA VAL A 221 -9.57 -17.25 3.19
C VAL A 221 -10.85 -18.05 3.40
N GLY A 222 -11.86 -17.44 4.02
CA GLY A 222 -13.18 -18.06 4.23
C GLY A 222 -13.85 -18.38 2.90
N GLU A 223 -13.87 -17.44 1.97
CA GLU A 223 -14.42 -17.65 0.62
C GLU A 223 -13.69 -18.78 -0.13
N ALA A 224 -12.36 -18.76 -0.14
CA ALA A 224 -11.58 -19.77 -0.84
C ALA A 224 -11.80 -21.18 -0.27
N LEU A 225 -11.69 -21.34 1.06
CA LEU A 225 -11.71 -22.65 1.70
C LEU A 225 -13.11 -23.25 1.82
N PHE A 226 -14.15 -22.45 2.06
CA PHE A 226 -15.48 -22.94 2.34
C PHE A 226 -16.46 -22.78 1.18
N VAL A 227 -16.13 -21.98 0.16
CA VAL A 227 -17.02 -21.70 -0.97
C VAL A 227 -16.37 -22.13 -2.29
N LEU A 228 -15.28 -21.46 -2.72
CA LEU A 228 -14.78 -21.59 -4.09
C LEU A 228 -14.06 -22.91 -4.36
N ILE A 229 -13.19 -23.37 -3.46
CA ILE A 229 -12.46 -24.63 -3.63
C ILE A 229 -13.46 -25.82 -3.58
N PRO A 230 -14.33 -25.97 -2.57
CA PRO A 230 -15.32 -27.04 -2.56
C PRO A 230 -16.25 -27.05 -3.78
N TRP A 231 -16.68 -25.86 -4.22
CA TRP A 231 -17.54 -25.72 -5.39
C TRP A 231 -16.81 -26.13 -6.69
N SER A 232 -15.58 -25.65 -6.88
CA SER A 232 -14.78 -25.95 -8.07
C SER A 232 -14.35 -27.42 -8.14
N LEU A 233 -14.23 -28.11 -7.01
CA LEU A 233 -13.97 -29.56 -6.94
C LEU A 233 -15.24 -30.41 -7.09
N GLY A 234 -16.42 -29.78 -7.19
CA GLY A 234 -17.70 -30.50 -7.28
C GLY A 234 -18.18 -31.12 -5.96
N TRP A 235 -17.56 -30.78 -4.82
CA TRP A 235 -17.99 -31.27 -3.49
C TRP A 235 -19.34 -30.69 -3.08
N VAL A 236 -19.63 -29.47 -3.57
CA VAL A 236 -20.94 -28.84 -3.41
C VAL A 236 -21.50 -28.49 -4.78
N ARG A 237 -22.82 -28.70 -4.97
CA ARG A 237 -23.48 -28.50 -6.26
C ARG A 237 -23.74 -27.04 -6.62
N GLY A 238 -23.83 -26.20 -5.63
CA GLY A 238 -24.08 -24.77 -5.81
C GLY A 238 -23.59 -23.96 -4.60
N VAL A 239 -23.43 -22.69 -4.80
CA VAL A 239 -23.01 -21.74 -3.77
C VAL A 239 -23.93 -20.54 -3.79
N ASP A 240 -24.08 -19.88 -2.66
CA ASP A 240 -24.79 -18.60 -2.57
C ASP A 240 -23.87 -17.47 -3.11
N PRO A 241 -24.22 -16.85 -4.24
CA PRO A 241 -23.41 -15.77 -4.81
C PRO A 241 -23.32 -14.54 -3.91
N LEU A 242 -24.35 -14.27 -3.11
CA LEU A 242 -24.35 -13.13 -2.19
C LEU A 242 -23.38 -13.36 -1.04
N LEU A 243 -23.36 -14.56 -0.47
CA LEU A 243 -22.38 -14.96 0.56
C LEU A 243 -20.95 -14.87 0.03
N ALA A 244 -20.67 -15.46 -1.13
CA ALA A 244 -19.35 -15.41 -1.75
C ALA A 244 -18.90 -13.95 -1.99
N LYS A 245 -19.77 -13.13 -2.56
CA LYS A 245 -19.54 -11.73 -2.82
C LYS A 245 -19.30 -10.93 -1.53
N THR A 246 -20.01 -11.24 -0.45
CA THR A 246 -19.85 -10.60 0.85
C THR A 246 -18.50 -10.97 1.49
N LEU A 247 -18.10 -12.24 1.44
CA LEU A 247 -16.79 -12.69 1.90
C LEU A 247 -15.66 -12.08 1.08
N PHE A 248 -15.82 -12.02 -0.24
CA PHE A 248 -14.86 -11.34 -1.11
C PHE A 248 -14.71 -9.86 -0.72
N TRP A 249 -15.81 -9.11 -0.61
CA TRP A 249 -15.75 -7.66 -0.35
C TRP A 249 -15.38 -7.30 1.09
N TRP A 250 -15.46 -8.23 2.03
CA TRP A 250 -14.78 -8.07 3.32
C TRP A 250 -13.27 -7.84 3.11
N THR A 251 -12.64 -8.63 2.26
CA THR A 251 -11.24 -8.43 1.87
C THR A 251 -11.08 -7.33 0.83
N GLY A 252 -11.97 -7.29 -0.16
CA GLY A 252 -11.82 -6.50 -1.37
C GLY A 252 -11.82 -5.00 -1.13
N HIS A 253 -12.49 -4.52 -0.07
CA HIS A 253 -12.35 -3.12 0.34
C HIS A 253 -11.10 -2.93 1.22
N ALA A 254 -10.91 -3.73 2.25
CA ALA A 254 -9.79 -3.57 3.16
C ALA A 254 -8.42 -3.71 2.45
N ILE A 255 -8.33 -4.50 1.38
CA ILE A 255 -7.10 -4.65 0.60
C ILE A 255 -6.65 -3.35 -0.06
N VAL A 256 -7.56 -2.42 -0.41
CA VAL A 256 -7.16 -1.13 -1.01
C VAL A 256 -6.37 -0.28 -0.01
N TYR A 257 -6.67 -0.38 1.27
CA TYR A 257 -5.85 0.26 2.32
C TYR A 257 -4.54 -0.49 2.54
N PHE A 258 -4.54 -1.82 2.46
CA PHE A 258 -3.31 -2.60 2.45
C PHE A 258 -2.39 -2.19 1.28
N TRP A 259 -2.95 -1.78 0.14
CA TRP A 259 -2.17 -1.22 -0.98
C TRP A 259 -1.72 0.22 -0.73
N LEU A 260 -2.56 1.04 -0.12
CA LEU A 260 -2.33 2.47 0.09
C LEU A 260 -1.34 2.75 1.23
N LEU A 261 -1.46 2.02 2.35
CA LEU A 261 -0.66 2.29 3.56
C LEU A 261 0.86 2.15 3.34
N PRO A 262 1.39 1.20 2.56
CA PRO A 262 2.81 1.18 2.20
C PRO A 262 3.28 2.43 1.46
N ALA A 263 2.44 3.03 0.61
CA ALA A 263 2.76 4.31 -0.02
C ALA A 263 2.83 5.43 1.02
N TYR A 264 1.89 5.51 1.94
CA TYR A 264 1.92 6.47 3.05
C TYR A 264 3.15 6.27 3.94
N ILE A 265 3.52 5.03 4.26
CA ILE A 265 4.75 4.71 4.98
C ILE A 265 5.97 5.26 4.24
N SER A 266 6.02 5.11 2.92
CA SER A 266 7.10 5.65 2.09
C SER A 266 7.16 7.18 2.14
N TRP A 267 6.01 7.85 2.09
CA TRP A 267 5.94 9.30 2.22
C TRP A 267 6.49 9.79 3.56
N TYR A 268 6.07 9.19 4.66
CA TYR A 268 6.59 9.53 5.98
C TYR A 268 8.08 9.20 6.16
N ALA A 269 8.52 8.07 5.60
CA ALA A 269 9.90 7.62 5.74
C ALA A 269 10.91 8.45 4.93
N PHE A 270 10.51 8.94 3.75
CA PHE A 270 11.43 9.56 2.80
C PHE A 270 11.22 11.05 2.59
N LEU A 271 9.98 11.52 2.36
CA LEU A 271 9.74 12.90 1.92
C LEU A 271 10.27 13.95 2.91
N PRO A 272 10.02 13.89 4.24
CA PRO A 272 10.55 14.86 5.16
C PRO A 272 12.09 14.88 5.16
N LYS A 273 12.73 13.71 5.08
CA LYS A 273 14.20 13.60 5.06
C LYS A 273 14.79 14.17 3.77
N GLN A 274 14.21 13.84 2.61
CA GLN A 274 14.65 14.39 1.32
C GLN A 274 14.46 15.90 1.27
N ALA A 275 13.42 16.42 1.91
CA ALA A 275 13.21 17.84 2.09
C ALA A 275 14.16 18.48 3.11
N GLY A 276 15.08 17.74 3.74
CA GLY A 276 16.01 18.24 4.75
C GLY A 276 15.36 18.56 6.10
N GLY A 277 14.20 17.97 6.38
CA GLY A 277 13.44 18.14 7.61
C GLY A 277 13.18 16.83 8.34
N ARG A 278 12.16 16.83 9.17
CA ARG A 278 11.75 15.71 10.01
C ARG A 278 10.23 15.56 10.02
N ILE A 279 9.75 14.44 10.53
CA ILE A 279 8.33 14.26 10.84
C ILE A 279 7.95 15.22 11.97
N VAL A 280 6.91 16.03 11.77
CA VAL A 280 6.46 17.04 12.74
C VAL A 280 5.64 16.43 13.86
N THR A 281 4.81 15.41 13.58
CA THR A 281 3.88 14.86 14.57
C THR A 281 3.82 13.34 14.56
N GLU A 282 4.75 12.64 15.22
CA GLU A 282 4.70 11.18 15.38
C GLU A 282 3.39 10.66 16.04
N PRO A 283 2.86 11.30 17.13
CA PRO A 283 1.63 10.83 17.74
C PRO A 283 0.44 10.82 16.78
N LEU A 284 0.31 11.85 15.94
CA LEU A 284 -0.76 11.94 14.96
C LEU A 284 -0.66 10.85 13.89
N ILE A 285 0.56 10.54 13.43
CA ILE A 285 0.80 9.44 12.49
C ILE A 285 0.36 8.10 13.09
N ARG A 286 0.70 7.85 14.36
CA ARG A 286 0.28 6.63 15.06
C ARG A 286 -1.23 6.52 15.15
N LEU A 287 -1.89 7.61 15.55
CA LEU A 287 -3.35 7.69 15.57
C LEU A 287 -3.94 7.41 14.19
N THR A 288 -3.37 8.00 13.14
CA THR A 288 -3.80 7.80 11.75
C THR A 288 -3.80 6.31 11.36
N PHE A 289 -2.73 5.58 11.65
CA PHE A 289 -2.64 4.15 11.31
C PHE A 289 -3.57 3.28 12.17
N VAL A 290 -3.81 3.66 13.43
CA VAL A 290 -4.84 3.00 14.26
C VAL A 290 -6.24 3.25 13.70
N LEU A 291 -6.55 4.48 13.27
CA LEU A 291 -7.83 4.79 12.63
C LEU A 291 -8.03 4.04 11.31
N PHE A 292 -7.00 3.88 10.50
CA PHE A 292 -7.09 3.02 9.31
C PHE A 292 -7.39 1.57 9.68
N LEU A 293 -6.72 1.02 10.69
CA LEU A 293 -6.96 -0.35 11.15
C LEU A 293 -8.40 -0.54 11.63
N LEU A 294 -8.92 0.41 12.41
CA LEU A 294 -10.26 0.31 12.99
C LEU A 294 -11.37 0.60 11.97
N ASN A 295 -11.20 1.61 11.12
CA ASN A 295 -12.24 2.06 10.21
C ASN A 295 -12.15 1.40 8.83
N GLY A 296 -10.95 0.98 8.40
CA GLY A 296 -10.71 0.43 7.07
C GLY A 296 -10.99 -1.07 6.97
N THR A 297 -10.98 -1.82 8.09
CA THR A 297 -11.17 -3.26 8.06
C THR A 297 -12.65 -3.68 7.92
N PRO A 298 -13.62 -3.12 8.69
CA PRO A 298 -14.98 -3.63 8.70
C PRO A 298 -15.88 -3.04 7.59
N ILE A 299 -15.31 -2.53 6.51
CA ILE A 299 -16.07 -1.93 5.42
C ILE A 299 -15.92 -2.73 4.12
N GLY A 300 -17.02 -2.88 3.38
CA GLY A 300 -17.00 -3.65 2.12
C GLY A 300 -18.38 -3.73 1.49
N ILE A 301 -19.45 -3.67 2.29
CA ILE A 301 -20.82 -3.76 1.79
C ILE A 301 -21.20 -2.59 0.85
N HIS A 302 -20.49 -1.47 0.88
CA HIS A 302 -20.72 -0.39 -0.10
C HIS A 302 -20.41 -0.80 -1.55
N HIS A 303 -19.64 -1.85 -1.77
CA HIS A 303 -19.48 -2.47 -3.09
C HIS A 303 -20.70 -3.29 -3.52
N GLN A 304 -21.65 -3.51 -2.60
CA GLN A 304 -22.84 -4.32 -2.78
C GLN A 304 -24.15 -3.51 -2.62
N TYR A 305 -24.10 -2.18 -2.74
CA TYR A 305 -25.28 -1.34 -2.54
C TYR A 305 -26.41 -1.61 -3.55
N ALA A 306 -26.06 -2.06 -4.76
CA ALA A 306 -27.02 -2.45 -5.78
C ALA A 306 -27.51 -3.91 -5.62
N ASP A 307 -26.88 -4.71 -4.74
CA ASP A 307 -27.27 -6.11 -4.59
C ASP A 307 -28.60 -6.21 -3.84
N PRO A 308 -29.50 -7.10 -4.30
CA PRO A 308 -30.69 -7.45 -3.54
C PRO A 308 -30.31 -8.14 -2.22
N ASN A 309 -31.24 -8.16 -1.28
CA ASN A 309 -31.08 -8.85 0.01
C ASN A 309 -30.05 -8.29 1.00
N ILE A 310 -29.39 -7.17 0.66
CA ILE A 310 -28.62 -6.39 1.65
C ILE A 310 -29.57 -5.39 2.31
N SER A 311 -29.76 -5.49 3.63
CA SER A 311 -30.68 -4.60 4.34
C SER A 311 -30.20 -3.14 4.32
N THR A 312 -31.17 -2.21 4.35
CA THR A 312 -30.88 -0.77 4.38
C THR A 312 -30.01 -0.39 5.58
N THR A 313 -30.20 -1.03 6.73
CA THR A 313 -29.39 -0.79 7.93
C THR A 313 -27.91 -1.04 7.67
N TRP A 314 -27.56 -2.16 7.04
CA TRP A 314 -26.18 -2.45 6.67
C TRP A 314 -25.63 -1.48 5.64
N LYS A 315 -26.43 -1.10 4.67
CA LYS A 315 -26.04 -0.09 3.66
C LYS A 315 -25.71 1.26 4.31
N VAL A 316 -26.56 1.74 5.21
CA VAL A 316 -26.35 3.00 5.94
C VAL A 316 -25.13 2.91 6.86
N LEU A 317 -24.98 1.83 7.63
CA LEU A 317 -23.81 1.64 8.49
C LEU A 317 -22.50 1.70 7.70
N HIS A 318 -22.43 0.96 6.60
CA HIS A 318 -21.21 0.93 5.78
C HIS A 318 -20.96 2.25 5.02
N MET A 319 -21.99 3.03 4.74
CA MET A 319 -21.83 4.40 4.24
C MET A 319 -21.08 5.26 5.27
N PHE A 320 -21.50 5.26 6.54
CA PHE A 320 -20.82 6.00 7.60
C PHE A 320 -19.38 5.54 7.79
N LEU A 321 -19.13 4.23 7.85
CA LEU A 321 -17.78 3.68 7.98
C LEU A 321 -16.88 4.11 6.80
N THR A 322 -17.41 4.15 5.60
CA THR A 322 -16.70 4.63 4.41
C THR A 322 -16.28 6.09 4.55
N PHE A 323 -17.17 6.97 5.02
CA PHE A 323 -16.82 8.37 5.27
C PHE A 323 -15.81 8.55 6.39
N LEU A 324 -15.83 7.70 7.42
CA LEU A 324 -14.87 7.77 8.53
C LEU A 324 -13.43 7.54 8.06
N VAL A 325 -13.20 6.82 6.97
CA VAL A 325 -11.84 6.59 6.43
C VAL A 325 -11.25 7.84 5.76
N VAL A 326 -12.08 8.81 5.40
CA VAL A 326 -11.59 10.12 4.92
C VAL A 326 -10.74 10.82 5.99
N VAL A 327 -11.08 10.64 7.28
CA VAL A 327 -10.36 11.28 8.39
C VAL A 327 -8.89 10.90 8.42
N PRO A 328 -8.48 9.61 8.54
CA PRO A 328 -7.07 9.24 8.53
C PRO A 328 -6.36 9.57 7.22
N SER A 329 -7.06 9.58 6.07
CA SER A 329 -6.48 10.00 4.79
C SER A 329 -6.10 11.48 4.81
N LEU A 330 -7.00 12.35 5.28
CA LEU A 330 -6.72 13.79 5.44
C LEU A 330 -5.62 14.04 6.48
N LEU A 331 -5.63 13.34 7.62
CA LEU A 331 -4.58 13.44 8.62
C LEU A 331 -3.21 13.09 8.03
N THR A 332 -3.13 12.07 7.16
CA THR A 332 -1.90 11.74 6.43
C THR A 332 -1.47 12.89 5.53
N ALA A 333 -2.37 13.39 4.68
CA ALA A 333 -2.05 14.46 3.73
C ALA A 333 -1.54 15.72 4.47
N PHE A 334 -2.25 16.15 5.52
CA PHE A 334 -1.86 17.31 6.31
C PHE A 334 -0.55 17.09 7.10
N SER A 335 -0.32 15.90 7.66
CA SER A 335 0.90 15.61 8.40
C SER A 335 2.14 15.62 7.50
N VAL A 336 2.02 15.05 6.28
CA VAL A 336 3.09 15.08 5.29
C VAL A 336 3.33 16.50 4.81
N ALA A 337 2.26 17.24 4.45
CA ALA A 337 2.37 18.63 4.02
C ALA A 337 3.01 19.52 5.10
N ALA A 338 2.60 19.38 6.37
CA ALA A 338 3.19 20.11 7.50
C ALA A 338 4.67 19.78 7.68
N SER A 339 5.08 18.52 7.50
CA SER A 339 6.48 18.11 7.61
C SER A 339 7.34 18.70 6.47
N LEU A 340 6.80 18.79 5.27
CA LEU A 340 7.46 19.44 4.12
C LEU A 340 7.54 20.95 4.30
N GLU A 341 6.48 21.56 4.81
CA GLU A 341 6.42 23.00 5.11
C GLU A 341 7.46 23.38 6.18
N ASP A 342 7.53 22.62 7.30
CA ASP A 342 8.54 22.82 8.35
C ASP A 342 9.97 22.71 7.79
N ALA A 343 10.23 21.69 6.97
CA ALA A 343 11.52 21.51 6.30
C ALA A 343 11.89 22.67 5.38
N ALA A 344 10.93 23.21 4.61
CA ALA A 344 11.16 24.32 3.70
C ALA A 344 11.44 25.62 4.48
N ARG A 345 10.72 25.89 5.54
CA ARG A 345 10.90 27.07 6.40
C ARG A 345 12.22 27.02 7.17
N ALA A 346 12.60 25.86 7.70
CA ALA A 346 13.88 25.66 8.39
C ALA A 346 15.10 25.98 7.51
N ARG A 347 14.95 25.89 6.17
CA ARG A 347 15.99 26.26 5.19
C ARG A 347 15.89 27.71 4.70
N GLY A 348 15.09 28.54 5.34
CA GLY A 348 14.87 29.94 4.97
C GLY A 348 13.97 30.14 3.74
N GLY A 349 13.29 29.08 3.28
CA GLY A 349 12.29 29.16 2.23
C GLY A 349 10.95 29.70 2.74
N ARG A 350 10.08 30.14 1.81
CA ARG A 350 8.73 30.61 2.14
C ARG A 350 7.76 29.49 2.46
N GLY A 351 8.17 28.22 2.25
CA GLY A 351 7.33 27.05 2.36
C GLY A 351 6.31 26.93 1.23
N LEU A 352 5.57 25.81 1.22
CA LEU A 352 4.54 25.55 0.19
C LEU A 352 3.41 26.60 0.28
N PHE A 353 2.90 26.84 1.47
CA PHE A 353 1.82 27.80 1.69
C PHE A 353 2.25 29.24 1.45
N GLY A 354 3.48 29.60 1.85
CA GLY A 354 4.05 30.92 1.56
C GLY A 354 4.23 31.16 0.07
N TRP A 355 4.56 30.14 -0.71
CA TRP A 355 4.64 30.22 -2.16
C TRP A 355 3.23 30.42 -2.79
N VAL A 356 2.24 29.65 -2.38
CA VAL A 356 0.86 29.77 -2.86
C VAL A 356 0.27 31.14 -2.54
N ILE A 357 0.49 31.64 -1.30
CA ILE A 357 -0.05 32.94 -0.85
C ILE A 357 0.71 34.11 -1.49
N SER A 358 2.01 33.99 -1.71
CA SER A 358 2.84 35.07 -2.26
C SER A 358 2.79 35.18 -3.78
N CYS A 359 2.18 34.25 -4.48
CA CYS A 359 2.05 34.24 -5.92
C CYS A 359 0.60 34.42 -6.47
N PRO A 360 -0.32 35.17 -5.81
CA PRO A 360 -1.65 35.39 -6.39
C PRO A 360 -1.63 36.22 -7.68
N GLY A 361 -0.53 36.93 -7.96
CA GLY A 361 -0.35 37.78 -9.14
C GLY A 361 0.69 37.34 -10.16
N ALA A 362 1.46 36.28 -9.87
CA ALA A 362 2.52 35.80 -10.77
C ALA A 362 1.99 35.15 -12.07
N ALA A 363 0.69 34.96 -12.19
CA ALA A 363 0.06 34.47 -13.41
C ALA A 363 0.17 35.46 -14.59
N ARG A 364 0.53 36.73 -14.37
CA ARG A 364 0.55 37.74 -15.45
C ARG A 364 1.86 38.47 -15.74
N SER A 365 2.87 38.46 -14.89
CA SER A 365 4.02 39.38 -15.19
C SER A 365 5.46 38.91 -14.94
N SER A 366 5.75 37.66 -14.53
CA SER A 366 7.16 37.24 -14.49
C SER A 366 7.39 35.73 -14.47
N ARG A 367 7.06 35.05 -15.56
CA ARG A 367 7.47 33.63 -15.77
C ARG A 367 9.01 33.45 -15.66
N ARG A 368 9.78 34.51 -15.74
CA ARG A 368 11.26 34.45 -15.69
C ARG A 368 11.85 34.40 -14.28
N ARG A 369 11.14 34.76 -13.23
CA ARG A 369 11.68 34.76 -11.84
C ARG A 369 11.32 33.53 -11.03
N CYS A 370 10.25 32.79 -11.35
CA CYS A 370 9.90 31.56 -10.65
C CYS A 370 10.85 30.38 -10.92
N TRP A 371 11.52 30.36 -12.09
CA TRP A 371 12.42 29.28 -12.49
C TRP A 371 13.84 29.36 -11.91
N ARG A 372 14.20 30.43 -11.23
CA ARG A 372 15.56 30.60 -10.64
C ARG A 372 15.76 29.81 -9.35
N TRP A 373 14.75 29.13 -8.84
CA TRP A 373 14.80 28.40 -7.55
C TRP A 373 14.57 26.89 -7.67
N CYS A 374 14.72 26.32 -8.86
CA CYS A 374 14.81 24.87 -9.00
C CYS A 374 16.28 24.45 -8.71
N PRO A 375 16.57 23.67 -7.64
CA PRO A 375 17.94 23.27 -7.28
C PRO A 375 18.68 22.49 -8.38
N SER A 376 17.94 21.89 -9.33
CA SER A 376 18.50 21.15 -10.47
C SER A 376 19.22 22.02 -11.51
N SER A 377 19.02 23.35 -11.52
CA SER A 377 19.62 24.21 -12.52
C SER A 377 21.03 24.72 -12.17
N ARG A 378 21.52 24.49 -10.93
CA ARG A 378 22.89 24.88 -10.54
C ARG A 378 23.94 23.77 -10.71
N ALA A 379 23.52 22.50 -10.70
CA ALA A 379 24.44 21.38 -10.86
C ALA A 379 24.91 21.17 -12.32
N VAL A 380 24.16 21.68 -13.30
CA VAL A 380 24.47 21.50 -14.74
C VAL A 380 25.44 22.59 -15.29
N ARG A 381 25.66 23.70 -14.57
CA ARG A 381 26.57 24.77 -15.03
C ARG A 381 27.99 24.74 -14.45
N ALA A 382 28.32 23.77 -13.61
CA ALA A 382 29.66 23.59 -13.05
C ALA A 382 30.46 22.46 -13.74
N ALA A 383 29.92 21.89 -14.83
CA ALA A 383 30.57 20.83 -15.61
C ALA A 383 30.61 21.13 -17.11
N SER A 384 30.65 22.43 -17.48
CA SER A 384 30.97 22.87 -18.86
C SER A 384 32.11 23.89 -18.85
#